data_700afbf0f59eb7763e24da0e1cc4c607
#
_entry.id   700afbf0f59eb7763e24da0e1cc4c607
#
_cell.length_a   1.000
_cell.length_b   1.000
_cell.length_c   1.000
_cell.angle_alpha   90.00
_cell.angle_beta   90.00
_cell.angle_gamma   90.00
#
_symmetry.space_group_name_H-M   'P 1'
#
loop_
_entity.id
_entity.type
_entity.pdbx_description
1 polymer ?
#
loop_
_entity_poly.entity_id
_entity_poly.type
_entity_poly.pdbx_seq_one_letter_code
_entity_poly.pdbx_strand_id
1 'polypeptide(L)'
;MPLLTFAFCTYNRADRLEKLVGAMRAQDCPVPFEILAVNNNSTDHTCAVLAALALRPGAPLRWVTEPVQGIVAARNRVIAESLNSDILVFLDDDELPQPGLIASAADAILHEGAQCAGGRVAVDFATLQRPRWLRDELLGFLAAVDHGASAFWIRDEITPIWTANVAYDMRLFRDDPSLRFDQRYNRVGKGIDGGEDFKMFTALLQRGARIRYRPEMSVLHGVEPWRLKRRYFLRLHYRSGMRRGKLELPIYPRLVFGIPPFMLAQFTAHCWTTVRFALRGHPSLLRQAMNTTFALGAIVGYRQR
;
A
#
# COMPACT_ATOMS: atom_id res chain seq x y z
N MET A 1 14.16 26.96 -4.34
CA MET A 1 12.97 26.64 -3.53
C MET A 1 12.77 25.14 -3.58
N PRO A 2 12.44 24.48 -2.46
CA PRO A 2 12.12 23.04 -2.48
C PRO A 2 10.95 22.75 -3.42
N LEU A 3 11.04 21.61 -4.14
CA LEU A 3 10.00 21.14 -5.08
C LEU A 3 9.38 19.83 -4.54
N LEU A 4 8.06 19.76 -4.58
CA LEU A 4 7.32 18.55 -4.20
C LEU A 4 6.72 17.88 -5.45
N THR A 5 6.97 16.60 -5.62
CA THR A 5 6.23 15.78 -6.59
C THR A 5 5.11 15.00 -5.86
N PHE A 6 3.87 15.24 -6.25
CA PHE A 6 2.70 14.55 -5.75
C PHE A 6 2.29 13.47 -6.77
N ALA A 7 2.55 12.20 -6.49
CA ALA A 7 2.54 11.15 -7.48
C ALA A 7 1.52 10.04 -7.21
N PHE A 8 1.03 9.45 -8.30
CA PHE A 8 0.24 8.22 -8.26
C PHE A 8 0.58 7.31 -9.45
N CYS A 9 0.36 5.99 -9.23
CA CYS A 9 0.42 4.99 -10.28
C CYS A 9 -1.00 4.62 -10.68
N THR A 10 -1.26 4.39 -11.97
CA THR A 10 -2.59 4.00 -12.45
C THR A 10 -2.53 2.92 -13.52
N TYR A 11 -3.54 2.04 -13.53
CA TYR A 11 -3.71 1.00 -14.53
C TYR A 11 -5.20 0.73 -14.81
N ASN A 12 -5.67 1.07 -16.02
CA ASN A 12 -7.07 0.90 -16.43
C ASN A 12 -8.08 1.50 -15.46
N ARG A 13 -7.92 2.81 -15.18
CA ARG A 13 -8.70 3.59 -14.18
C ARG A 13 -9.13 4.96 -14.71
N ALA A 14 -9.37 5.08 -16.02
CA ALA A 14 -9.74 6.34 -16.66
C ALA A 14 -10.89 7.07 -15.93
N ASP A 15 -11.85 6.31 -15.39
CA ASP A 15 -13.05 6.79 -14.68
C ASP A 15 -12.78 7.51 -13.35
N ARG A 16 -11.60 7.32 -12.74
CA ARG A 16 -11.25 7.89 -11.43
C ARG A 16 -10.37 9.12 -11.51
N LEU A 17 -9.63 9.28 -12.60
CA LEU A 17 -8.54 10.23 -12.70
C LEU A 17 -8.99 11.68 -12.59
N GLU A 18 -10.16 12.03 -13.11
CA GLU A 18 -10.67 13.40 -13.03
C GLU A 18 -10.91 13.83 -11.57
N LYS A 19 -11.55 12.96 -10.79
CA LYS A 19 -11.82 13.20 -9.37
C LYS A 19 -10.52 13.26 -8.56
N LEU A 20 -9.60 12.31 -8.80
CA LEU A 20 -8.31 12.26 -8.12
C LEU A 20 -7.47 13.51 -8.39
N VAL A 21 -7.21 13.83 -9.67
CA VAL A 21 -6.40 14.98 -10.05
C VAL A 21 -7.04 16.29 -9.58
N GLY A 22 -8.37 16.39 -9.62
CA GLY A 22 -9.10 17.52 -9.03
C GLY A 22 -8.82 17.70 -7.55
N ALA A 23 -8.89 16.62 -6.77
CA ALA A 23 -8.60 16.64 -5.33
C ALA A 23 -7.11 16.93 -5.03
N MET A 24 -6.18 16.42 -5.88
CA MET A 24 -4.75 16.74 -5.76
C MET A 24 -4.48 18.22 -6.05
N ARG A 25 -5.09 18.81 -7.07
CA ARG A 25 -4.96 20.25 -7.40
C ARG A 25 -5.57 21.18 -6.36
N ALA A 26 -6.56 20.70 -5.61
CA ALA A 26 -7.21 21.45 -4.54
C ALA A 26 -6.39 21.50 -3.23
N GLN A 27 -5.24 20.85 -3.19
CA GLN A 27 -4.38 20.89 -2.00
C GLN A 27 -3.62 22.21 -1.94
N ASP A 28 -3.58 22.79 -0.74
CA ASP A 28 -2.67 23.88 -0.42
C ASP A 28 -1.31 23.31 -0.02
N CYS A 29 -0.23 23.90 -0.55
CA CYS A 29 1.13 23.50 -0.22
C CYS A 29 2.01 24.74 -0.02
N PRO A 30 2.84 24.78 1.04
CA PRO A 30 3.75 25.91 1.29
C PRO A 30 4.92 25.99 0.29
N VAL A 31 5.11 24.95 -0.51
CA VAL A 31 6.14 24.86 -1.54
C VAL A 31 5.50 24.55 -2.90
N PRO A 32 6.14 24.95 -4.02
CA PRO A 32 5.68 24.57 -5.35
C PRO A 32 5.58 23.05 -5.49
N PHE A 33 4.52 22.59 -6.16
CA PHE A 33 4.36 21.16 -6.44
C PHE A 33 3.87 20.89 -7.84
N GLU A 34 4.24 19.74 -8.36
CA GLU A 34 3.70 19.14 -9.57
C GLU A 34 2.95 17.84 -9.25
N ILE A 35 2.08 17.43 -10.15
CA ILE A 35 1.46 16.10 -10.12
C ILE A 35 2.16 15.21 -11.14
N LEU A 36 2.56 14.01 -10.71
CA LEU A 36 3.13 12.97 -11.57
C LEU A 36 2.22 11.76 -11.62
N ALA A 37 1.72 11.42 -12.80
CA ALA A 37 1.01 10.17 -13.03
C ALA A 37 1.91 9.17 -13.76
N VAL A 38 2.07 7.96 -13.21
CA VAL A 38 2.71 6.85 -13.92
C VAL A 38 1.62 5.90 -14.43
N ASN A 39 1.36 5.95 -15.73
CA ASN A 39 0.50 5.01 -16.41
C ASN A 39 1.21 3.67 -16.60
N ASN A 40 0.77 2.64 -15.89
CA ASN A 40 1.40 1.32 -15.96
C ASN A 40 0.85 0.48 -17.11
N ASN A 41 1.06 0.97 -18.34
CA ASN A 41 0.68 0.28 -19.58
C ASN A 41 -0.83 -0.03 -19.68
N SER A 42 -1.67 0.99 -19.41
CA SER A 42 -3.13 0.87 -19.53
C SER A 42 -3.56 0.63 -20.99
N THR A 43 -4.62 -0.13 -21.16
CA THR A 43 -5.24 -0.48 -22.45
C THR A 43 -6.60 0.16 -22.67
N ASP A 44 -7.10 0.90 -21.67
CA ASP A 44 -8.33 1.70 -21.74
C ASP A 44 -8.04 3.15 -22.12
N HIS A 45 -8.98 4.05 -21.88
CA HIS A 45 -8.84 5.48 -22.16
C HIS A 45 -7.97 6.27 -21.17
N THR A 46 -7.25 5.60 -20.24
CA THR A 46 -6.41 6.25 -19.21
C THR A 46 -5.44 7.27 -19.82
N CYS A 47 -4.72 6.92 -20.88
CA CYS A 47 -3.78 7.84 -21.55
C CYS A 47 -4.47 9.10 -22.09
N ALA A 48 -5.61 8.94 -22.74
CA ALA A 48 -6.36 10.07 -23.30
C ALA A 48 -6.87 11.00 -22.20
N VAL A 49 -7.35 10.44 -21.07
CA VAL A 49 -7.79 11.21 -19.91
C VAL A 49 -6.62 11.96 -19.26
N LEU A 50 -5.45 11.33 -19.07
CA LEU A 50 -4.26 11.99 -18.54
C LEU A 50 -3.80 13.15 -19.43
N ALA A 51 -3.78 12.94 -20.76
CA ALA A 51 -3.42 13.99 -21.71
C ALA A 51 -4.39 15.19 -21.64
N ALA A 52 -5.68 14.94 -21.54
CA ALA A 52 -6.69 16.00 -21.39
C ALA A 52 -6.56 16.73 -20.04
N LEU A 53 -6.30 16.03 -18.95
CA LEU A 53 -6.10 16.61 -17.62
C LEU A 53 -4.82 17.45 -17.53
N ALA A 54 -3.77 17.08 -18.27
CA ALA A 54 -2.51 17.83 -18.31
C ALA A 54 -2.68 19.23 -18.90
N LEU A 55 -3.68 19.45 -19.75
CA LEU A 55 -3.99 20.76 -20.35
C LEU A 55 -4.87 21.65 -19.47
N ARG A 56 -5.44 21.11 -18.37
CA ARG A 56 -6.31 21.89 -17.49
C ARG A 56 -5.50 22.79 -16.53
N PRO A 57 -6.04 23.95 -16.10
CA PRO A 57 -5.38 24.84 -15.16
C PRO A 57 -5.19 24.20 -13.77
N GLY A 58 -4.26 24.77 -12.98
CA GLY A 58 -3.89 24.33 -11.64
C GLY A 58 -2.46 23.82 -11.58
N ALA A 59 -2.11 23.08 -10.54
CA ALA A 59 -0.79 22.46 -10.43
C ALA A 59 -0.47 21.63 -11.68
N PRO A 60 0.75 21.79 -12.25
CA PRO A 60 1.14 21.07 -13.46
C PRO A 60 0.97 19.56 -13.29
N LEU A 61 0.36 18.90 -14.27
CA LEU A 61 0.30 17.45 -14.36
C LEU A 61 1.20 17.00 -15.50
N ARG A 62 2.23 16.24 -15.19
CA ARG A 62 2.96 15.44 -16.18
C ARG A 62 2.67 13.96 -16.00
N TRP A 63 2.78 13.21 -17.06
CA TRP A 63 2.58 11.76 -17.00
C TRP A 63 3.56 11.01 -17.90
N VAL A 64 3.89 9.80 -17.49
CA VAL A 64 4.77 8.88 -18.23
C VAL A 64 4.16 7.49 -18.26
N THR A 65 4.52 6.71 -19.28
CA THR A 65 4.13 5.29 -19.33
C THR A 65 5.28 4.42 -18.87
N GLU A 66 4.97 3.52 -17.92
CA GLU A 66 5.86 2.41 -17.54
C GLU A 66 5.40 1.15 -18.30
N PRO A 67 6.20 0.66 -19.27
CA PRO A 67 5.79 -0.47 -20.12
C PRO A 67 5.82 -1.81 -19.37
N VAL A 68 6.64 -1.93 -18.32
CA VAL A 68 6.70 -3.14 -17.51
C VAL A 68 5.51 -3.18 -16.56
N GLN A 69 4.61 -4.14 -16.81
CA GLN A 69 3.39 -4.27 -16.02
C GLN A 69 3.69 -4.66 -14.58
N GLY A 70 3.11 -3.93 -13.64
CA GLY A 70 3.12 -4.23 -12.22
C GLY A 70 3.38 -3.04 -11.33
N ILE A 71 2.84 -3.11 -10.10
CA ILE A 71 2.86 -1.99 -9.15
C ILE A 71 4.29 -1.58 -8.76
N VAL A 72 5.19 -2.54 -8.61
CA VAL A 72 6.59 -2.27 -8.25
C VAL A 72 7.32 -1.55 -9.37
N ALA A 73 7.12 -1.95 -10.63
CA ALA A 73 7.70 -1.27 -11.78
C ALA A 73 7.20 0.20 -11.84
N ALA A 74 5.89 0.40 -11.70
CA ALA A 74 5.29 1.74 -11.70
C ALA A 74 5.81 2.62 -10.55
N ARG A 75 5.89 2.11 -9.32
CA ARG A 75 6.39 2.86 -8.16
C ARG A 75 7.88 3.20 -8.28
N ASN A 76 8.69 2.27 -8.79
CA ASN A 76 10.10 2.53 -9.07
C ASN A 76 10.27 3.57 -10.19
N ARG A 77 9.37 3.59 -11.18
CA ARG A 77 9.34 4.64 -12.18
C ARG A 77 9.00 6.00 -11.57
N VAL A 78 8.04 6.08 -10.64
CA VAL A 78 7.76 7.33 -9.90
C VAL A 78 9.02 7.83 -9.19
N ILE A 79 9.75 6.97 -8.47
CA ILE A 79 11.00 7.36 -7.80
C ILE A 79 12.00 7.91 -8.82
N ALA A 80 12.21 7.22 -9.94
CA ALA A 80 13.16 7.64 -10.97
C ALA A 80 12.82 9.01 -11.58
N GLU A 81 11.52 9.24 -11.84
CA GLU A 81 11.03 10.51 -12.40
C GLU A 81 11.06 11.67 -11.39
N SER A 82 11.15 11.38 -10.09
CA SER A 82 11.10 12.37 -9.01
C SER A 82 12.47 12.69 -8.40
N LEU A 83 13.58 12.19 -8.96
CA LEU A 83 14.92 12.38 -8.38
C LEU A 83 15.36 13.84 -8.30
N ASN A 84 14.79 14.72 -9.11
CA ASN A 84 15.07 16.17 -9.08
C ASN A 84 14.19 16.93 -8.07
N SER A 85 13.22 16.28 -7.45
CA SER A 85 12.37 16.87 -6.40
C SER A 85 13.04 16.70 -5.03
N ASP A 86 12.63 17.52 -4.06
CA ASP A 86 13.05 17.40 -2.68
C ASP A 86 12.14 16.42 -1.91
N ILE A 87 10.86 16.46 -2.22
CA ILE A 87 9.83 15.66 -1.57
C ILE A 87 9.05 14.88 -2.62
N LEU A 88 8.83 13.60 -2.37
CA LEU A 88 7.92 12.77 -3.13
C LEU A 88 6.78 12.32 -2.23
N VAL A 89 5.54 12.64 -2.59
CA VAL A 89 4.32 12.15 -1.92
C VAL A 89 3.62 11.15 -2.82
N PHE A 90 3.38 9.95 -2.32
CA PHE A 90 2.63 8.91 -3.00
C PHE A 90 1.18 8.83 -2.56
N LEU A 91 0.27 8.60 -3.53
CA LEU A 91 -1.08 8.10 -3.35
C LEU A 91 -1.33 6.89 -4.27
N ASP A 92 -2.31 6.07 -3.93
CA ASP A 92 -2.90 5.12 -4.88
C ASP A 92 -4.05 5.78 -5.66
N ASP A 93 -4.38 5.29 -6.86
CA ASP A 93 -5.39 5.89 -7.75
C ASP A 93 -6.85 5.67 -7.29
N ASP A 94 -7.05 4.93 -6.21
CA ASP A 94 -8.33 4.72 -5.53
C ASP A 94 -8.43 5.50 -4.20
N GLU A 95 -7.57 6.49 -4.01
CA GLU A 95 -7.55 7.32 -2.81
C GLU A 95 -7.81 8.80 -3.12
N LEU A 96 -8.44 9.48 -2.17
CA LEU A 96 -8.71 10.92 -2.25
C LEU A 96 -7.99 11.63 -1.10
N PRO A 97 -7.03 12.51 -1.40
CA PRO A 97 -6.33 13.29 -0.39
C PRO A 97 -7.29 14.23 0.32
N GLN A 98 -7.21 14.27 1.63
CA GLN A 98 -7.96 15.23 2.45
C GLN A 98 -7.18 16.55 2.53
N PRO A 99 -7.87 17.68 2.81
CA PRO A 99 -7.21 18.99 2.94
C PRO A 99 -6.05 18.96 3.93
N GLY A 100 -4.91 19.55 3.55
CA GLY A 100 -3.71 19.65 4.39
C GLY A 100 -2.74 18.46 4.27
N LEU A 101 -3.03 17.45 3.45
CA LEU A 101 -2.15 16.27 3.31
C LEU A 101 -0.74 16.67 2.88
N ILE A 102 -0.57 17.36 1.76
CA ILE A 102 0.77 17.70 1.24
C ILE A 102 1.45 18.81 2.06
N ALA A 103 0.68 19.70 2.70
CA ALA A 103 1.25 20.69 3.63
C ALA A 103 1.87 19.99 4.84
N SER A 104 1.17 19.01 5.43
CA SER A 104 1.69 18.22 6.55
C SER A 104 2.88 17.35 6.15
N ALA A 105 2.89 16.81 4.92
CA ALA A 105 4.02 16.07 4.37
C ALA A 105 5.26 16.97 4.22
N ALA A 106 5.08 18.17 3.66
CA ALA A 106 6.16 19.16 3.51
C ALA A 106 6.72 19.59 4.87
N ASP A 107 5.83 19.87 5.84
CA ASP A 107 6.22 20.25 7.19
C ASP A 107 7.05 19.15 7.88
N ALA A 108 6.59 17.89 7.82
CA ALA A 108 7.30 16.76 8.40
C ALA A 108 8.73 16.60 7.81
N ILE A 109 8.88 16.74 6.50
CA ILE A 109 10.18 16.57 5.82
C ILE A 109 11.08 17.79 6.01
N LEU A 110 10.57 19.01 5.77
CA LEU A 110 11.40 20.22 5.73
C LEU A 110 11.72 20.79 7.11
N HIS A 111 10.76 20.73 8.05
CA HIS A 111 10.90 21.39 9.34
C HIS A 111 11.15 20.41 10.50
N GLU A 112 10.45 19.26 10.54
CA GLU A 112 10.71 18.25 11.58
C GLU A 112 11.91 17.36 11.22
N GLY A 113 12.34 17.37 9.96
CA GLY A 113 13.50 16.61 9.48
C GLY A 113 13.20 15.12 9.35
N ALA A 114 11.96 14.74 9.13
CA ALA A 114 11.63 13.37 8.77
C ALA A 114 12.24 13.00 7.42
N GLN A 115 12.67 11.76 7.27
CA GLN A 115 13.10 11.21 5.97
C GLN A 115 11.95 10.47 5.29
N CYS A 116 11.00 10.00 6.07
CA CYS A 116 9.76 9.42 5.58
C CYS A 116 8.62 9.88 6.51
N ALA A 117 7.47 10.19 5.94
CA ALA A 117 6.27 10.50 6.72
C ALA A 117 5.07 9.78 6.11
N GLY A 118 4.10 9.42 6.94
CA GLY A 118 2.85 8.84 6.47
C GLY A 118 1.73 9.11 7.46
N GLY A 119 0.51 8.86 7.04
CA GLY A 119 -0.62 9.24 7.84
C GLY A 119 -1.81 8.31 7.75
N ARG A 120 -2.97 8.87 8.04
CA ARG A 120 -4.22 8.14 8.16
C ARG A 120 -4.74 7.70 6.78
N VAL A 121 -5.18 6.44 6.71
CA VAL A 121 -5.95 5.90 5.58
C VAL A 121 -7.31 5.45 6.10
N ALA A 122 -8.37 6.16 5.74
CA ALA A 122 -9.72 5.83 6.14
C ALA A 122 -10.48 5.16 4.98
N VAL A 123 -11.14 4.05 5.23
CA VAL A 123 -11.97 3.39 4.21
C VAL A 123 -13.22 4.22 3.95
N ASP A 124 -13.45 4.58 2.68
CA ASP A 124 -14.63 5.33 2.27
C ASP A 124 -15.84 4.41 2.12
N PHE A 125 -16.83 4.60 2.98
CA PHE A 125 -18.13 3.91 2.93
C PHE A 125 -19.27 4.82 2.44
N ALA A 126 -18.97 6.02 1.90
CA ALA A 126 -20.01 6.96 1.48
C ALA A 126 -20.88 6.40 0.34
N THR A 127 -20.27 5.63 -0.57
CA THR A 127 -20.97 5.04 -1.73
C THR A 127 -21.32 3.56 -1.56
N LEU A 128 -20.79 2.89 -0.53
CA LEU A 128 -20.95 1.45 -0.31
C LEU A 128 -21.35 1.18 1.13
N GLN A 129 -22.47 0.47 1.32
CA GLN A 129 -22.88 0.09 2.66
C GLN A 129 -21.87 -0.90 3.28
N ARG A 130 -21.32 -0.52 4.44
CA ARG A 130 -20.44 -1.39 5.23
C ARG A 130 -21.21 -2.63 5.70
N PRO A 131 -20.75 -3.85 5.39
CA PRO A 131 -21.39 -5.07 5.87
C PRO A 131 -21.35 -5.19 7.40
N ARG A 132 -22.43 -5.61 8.04
CA ARG A 132 -22.51 -5.77 9.51
C ARG A 132 -21.44 -6.69 10.11
N TRP A 133 -20.94 -7.66 9.36
CA TRP A 133 -19.88 -8.58 9.79
C TRP A 133 -18.47 -7.98 9.72
N LEU A 134 -18.29 -6.89 8.97
CA LEU A 134 -16.99 -6.23 8.79
C LEU A 134 -16.70 -5.33 10.00
N ARG A 135 -16.00 -5.86 10.98
CA ARG A 135 -15.59 -5.15 12.19
C ARG A 135 -14.39 -4.26 11.95
N ASP A 136 -14.14 -3.31 12.83
CA ASP A 136 -13.00 -2.36 12.73
C ASP A 136 -11.67 -3.07 12.69
N GLU A 137 -11.49 -4.15 13.46
CA GLU A 137 -10.29 -4.99 13.47
C GLU A 137 -9.91 -5.59 12.11
N LEU A 138 -10.86 -5.62 11.16
CA LEU A 138 -10.65 -6.13 9.81
C LEU A 138 -10.37 -5.03 8.78
N LEU A 139 -10.53 -3.76 9.13
CA LEU A 139 -10.35 -2.65 8.18
C LEU A 139 -8.90 -2.51 7.71
N GLY A 140 -7.93 -2.90 8.54
CA GLY A 140 -6.51 -2.94 8.13
C GLY A 140 -6.26 -3.82 6.89
N PHE A 141 -7.11 -4.85 6.64
CA PHE A 141 -7.04 -5.67 5.42
C PHE A 141 -7.67 -5.01 4.19
N LEU A 142 -8.26 -3.83 4.39
CA LEU A 142 -8.69 -2.90 3.34
C LEU A 142 -7.78 -1.66 3.30
N ALA A 143 -6.54 -1.79 3.76
CA ALA A 143 -5.52 -0.76 3.83
C ALA A 143 -5.76 0.37 4.84
N ALA A 144 -6.77 0.27 5.72
CA ALA A 144 -6.98 1.28 6.76
C ALA A 144 -5.78 1.38 7.70
N VAL A 145 -5.39 2.62 7.99
CA VAL A 145 -4.35 2.98 8.97
C VAL A 145 -4.89 4.11 9.83
N ASP A 146 -4.91 3.91 11.13
CA ASP A 146 -5.17 4.97 12.11
C ASP A 146 -4.38 4.65 13.38
N HIS A 147 -3.32 5.40 13.62
CA HIS A 147 -2.49 5.27 14.81
C HIS A 147 -2.81 6.35 15.86
N GLY A 148 -3.98 6.97 15.75
CA GLY A 148 -4.47 7.97 16.69
C GLY A 148 -4.33 9.41 16.18
N ALA A 149 -4.71 10.36 17.06
CA ALA A 149 -4.82 11.77 16.72
C ALA A 149 -3.51 12.56 16.89
N SER A 150 -2.48 11.97 17.48
CA SER A 150 -1.21 12.64 17.77
C SER A 150 -0.10 12.18 16.85
N ALA A 151 0.72 13.11 16.37
CA ALA A 151 1.91 12.82 15.60
C ALA A 151 3.02 12.22 16.48
N PHE A 152 3.75 11.21 15.98
CA PHE A 152 4.84 10.56 16.70
C PHE A 152 5.92 10.01 15.75
N TRP A 153 7.09 9.68 16.29
CA TRP A 153 8.15 9.03 15.54
C TRP A 153 7.98 7.52 15.58
N ILE A 154 7.88 6.91 14.41
CA ILE A 154 7.80 5.45 14.27
C ILE A 154 9.20 4.87 14.48
N ARG A 155 9.29 3.85 15.34
CA ARG A 155 10.57 3.21 15.74
C ARG A 155 10.61 1.71 15.50
N ASP A 156 9.48 1.11 15.16
CA ASP A 156 9.33 -0.33 15.01
C ASP A 156 8.31 -0.70 13.91
N GLU A 157 8.11 -1.98 13.69
CA GLU A 157 7.20 -2.51 12.68
C GLU A 157 5.73 -2.60 13.14
N ILE A 158 5.40 -2.17 14.38
CA ILE A 158 4.05 -2.32 14.96
C ILE A 158 3.10 -1.26 14.39
N THR A 159 3.64 -0.09 14.03
CA THR A 159 2.88 1.03 13.48
C THR A 159 3.29 1.35 12.04
N PRO A 160 3.04 0.44 11.08
CA PRO A 160 3.47 0.64 9.69
C PRO A 160 2.68 1.75 9.01
N ILE A 161 3.30 2.36 8.00
CA ILE A 161 2.67 3.25 7.03
C ILE A 161 2.74 2.62 5.64
N TRP A 162 1.78 2.95 4.79
CA TRP A 162 1.66 2.36 3.45
C TRP A 162 1.94 3.39 2.36
N THR A 163 2.44 2.94 1.22
CA THR A 163 2.69 3.79 0.04
C THR A 163 1.41 4.46 -0.48
N ALA A 164 0.26 3.95 -0.11
CA ALA A 164 -1.03 4.57 -0.30
C ALA A 164 -1.11 6.02 0.23
N ASN A 165 -0.36 6.34 1.30
CA ASN A 165 -0.27 7.67 1.87
C ASN A 165 1.08 7.87 2.55
N VAL A 166 2.11 8.16 1.76
CA VAL A 166 3.48 8.31 2.26
C VAL A 166 4.21 9.44 1.55
N ALA A 167 5.05 10.14 2.29
CA ALA A 167 6.01 11.12 1.78
C ALA A 167 7.44 10.67 2.05
N TYR A 168 8.33 10.94 1.11
CA TYR A 168 9.75 10.66 1.20
C TYR A 168 10.59 11.91 0.97
N ASP A 169 11.63 12.10 1.76
CA ASP A 169 12.77 12.94 1.42
C ASP A 169 13.55 12.27 0.28
N MET A 170 13.63 12.92 -0.86
CA MET A 170 14.26 12.32 -2.04
C MET A 170 15.76 12.11 -1.93
N ARG A 171 16.42 12.66 -0.91
CA ARG A 171 17.80 12.32 -0.56
C ARG A 171 17.96 10.83 -0.26
N LEU A 172 16.97 10.19 0.36
CA LEU A 172 16.97 8.72 0.57
C LEU A 172 17.30 7.92 -0.68
N PHE A 173 16.73 8.32 -1.82
CA PHE A 173 16.87 7.59 -3.09
C PHE A 173 18.02 8.09 -3.94
N ARG A 174 18.50 9.31 -3.72
CA ARG A 174 19.70 9.84 -4.37
C ARG A 174 20.97 9.29 -3.71
N ASP A 175 21.01 9.26 -2.38
CA ASP A 175 22.17 8.81 -1.61
C ASP A 175 22.29 7.28 -1.61
N ASP A 176 21.17 6.55 -1.70
CA ASP A 176 21.15 5.09 -1.86
C ASP A 176 20.31 4.68 -3.09
N PRO A 177 20.93 4.60 -4.28
CA PRO A 177 20.23 4.14 -5.49
C PRO A 177 19.72 2.69 -5.43
N SER A 178 20.16 1.89 -4.46
CA SER A 178 19.66 0.53 -4.23
C SER A 178 18.33 0.49 -3.48
N LEU A 179 17.96 1.58 -2.80
CA LEU A 179 16.68 1.69 -2.11
C LEU A 179 15.55 1.83 -3.13
N ARG A 180 14.93 0.71 -3.47
CA ARG A 180 13.84 0.60 -4.45
C ARG A 180 12.82 -0.41 -3.94
N PHE A 181 11.60 -0.33 -4.47
CA PHE A 181 10.61 -1.38 -4.25
C PHE A 181 11.10 -2.70 -4.85
N ASP A 182 11.01 -3.78 -4.05
CA ASP A 182 11.57 -5.08 -4.41
C ASP A 182 10.71 -5.79 -5.47
N GLN A 183 11.29 -6.06 -6.64
CA GLN A 183 10.63 -6.70 -7.79
C GLN A 183 10.04 -8.09 -7.47
N ARG A 184 10.53 -8.79 -6.46
CA ARG A 184 9.99 -10.09 -6.03
C ARG A 184 8.56 -9.98 -5.52
N TYR A 185 8.13 -8.79 -5.10
CA TYR A 185 6.78 -8.48 -4.61
C TYR A 185 5.90 -7.83 -5.68
N ASN A 186 6.34 -7.84 -6.95
CA ASN A 186 5.57 -7.21 -8.02
C ASN A 186 4.22 -7.90 -8.23
N ARG A 187 3.16 -7.10 -8.20
CA ARG A 187 1.79 -7.51 -8.45
C ARG A 187 1.35 -6.96 -9.80
N VAL A 188 0.82 -7.83 -10.65
CA VAL A 188 0.36 -7.48 -12.00
C VAL A 188 -1.17 -7.45 -12.06
N GLY A 189 -1.71 -6.43 -12.67
CA GLY A 189 -3.14 -6.28 -12.96
C GLY A 189 -4.02 -6.29 -11.71
N LYS A 190 -5.12 -7.07 -11.75
CA LYS A 190 -6.08 -7.21 -10.64
C LYS A 190 -5.65 -8.21 -9.56
N GLY A 191 -4.37 -8.53 -9.47
CA GLY A 191 -3.84 -9.45 -8.46
C GLY A 191 -4.16 -8.97 -7.04
N ILE A 192 -4.48 -9.92 -6.14
CA ILE A 192 -4.65 -9.68 -4.72
C ILE A 192 -3.36 -10.15 -4.06
N ASP A 193 -2.36 -9.33 -4.06
CA ASP A 193 -1.12 -9.57 -3.35
C ASP A 193 -0.52 -8.22 -3.00
N GLY A 194 0.56 -8.20 -2.27
CA GLY A 194 1.21 -6.97 -1.82
C GLY A 194 2.45 -7.34 -1.03
N GLY A 195 2.91 -6.40 -0.20
CA GLY A 195 4.05 -6.60 0.67
C GLY A 195 5.26 -5.79 0.24
N GLU A 196 5.25 -5.22 -0.96
CA GLU A 196 6.23 -4.26 -1.44
C GLU A 196 6.29 -3.02 -0.52
N ASP A 197 5.13 -2.55 -0.04
CA ASP A 197 5.01 -1.45 0.92
C ASP A 197 5.71 -1.76 2.23
N PHE A 198 5.37 -2.93 2.80
CA PHE A 198 5.95 -3.36 4.08
C PHE A 198 7.46 -3.59 3.94
N LYS A 199 7.93 -4.09 2.79
CA LYS A 199 9.37 -4.25 2.54
C LYS A 199 10.09 -2.92 2.40
N MET A 200 9.51 -1.93 1.75
CA MET A 200 10.07 -0.57 1.71
C MET A 200 10.11 0.02 3.11
N PHE A 201 9.02 -0.07 3.86
CA PHE A 201 8.93 0.42 5.24
C PHE A 201 9.99 -0.22 6.15
N THR A 202 10.11 -1.56 6.13
CA THR A 202 11.13 -2.26 6.95
C THR A 202 12.56 -1.96 6.49
N ALA A 203 12.77 -1.76 5.19
CA ALA A 203 14.07 -1.36 4.67
C ALA A 203 14.50 0.04 5.16
N LEU A 204 13.55 0.97 5.29
CA LEU A 204 13.78 2.29 5.88
C LEU A 204 14.10 2.20 7.38
N LEU A 205 13.34 1.42 8.14
CA LEU A 205 13.61 1.18 9.57
C LEU A 205 15.00 0.59 9.79
N GLN A 206 15.40 -0.42 9.00
CA GLN A 206 16.71 -1.07 9.08
C GLN A 206 17.87 -0.11 8.77
N ARG A 207 17.63 0.91 7.94
CA ARG A 207 18.61 1.98 7.65
C ARG A 207 18.62 3.09 8.72
N GLY A 208 17.79 2.98 9.75
CA GLY A 208 17.66 4.00 10.78
C GLY A 208 17.00 5.29 10.28
N ALA A 209 16.22 5.23 9.20
CA ALA A 209 15.52 6.39 8.68
C ALA A 209 14.54 6.96 9.71
N ARG A 210 14.49 8.29 9.82
CA ARG A 210 13.54 8.98 10.69
C ARG A 210 12.16 8.98 10.05
N ILE A 211 11.25 8.14 10.57
CA ILE A 211 9.91 7.97 10.05
C ILE A 211 8.89 8.63 10.97
N ARG A 212 8.04 9.50 10.41
CA ARG A 212 7.06 10.30 11.14
C ARG A 212 5.64 9.87 10.81
N TYR A 213 4.82 9.59 11.81
CA TYR A 213 3.37 9.52 11.64
C TYR A 213 2.76 10.92 11.82
N ARG A 214 1.95 11.34 10.84
CA ARG A 214 1.22 12.62 10.84
C ARG A 214 -0.26 12.34 10.55
N PRO A 215 -1.16 12.42 11.55
CA PRO A 215 -2.58 12.13 11.36
C PRO A 215 -3.28 13.11 10.39
N GLU A 216 -2.71 14.30 10.17
CA GLU A 216 -3.17 15.30 9.20
C GLU A 216 -2.92 14.87 7.75
N MET A 217 -1.89 14.04 7.51
CA MET A 217 -1.73 13.34 6.25
C MET A 217 -2.83 12.28 6.15
N SER A 218 -3.99 12.64 5.60
CA SER A 218 -5.16 11.76 5.59
C SER A 218 -5.70 11.56 4.18
N VAL A 219 -6.13 10.33 3.89
CA VAL A 219 -6.77 9.95 2.63
C VAL A 219 -8.05 9.17 2.89
N LEU A 220 -9.00 9.29 1.95
CA LEU A 220 -10.17 8.42 1.86
C LEU A 220 -9.93 7.35 0.79
N HIS A 221 -9.84 6.10 1.20
CA HIS A 221 -9.61 4.96 0.32
C HIS A 221 -10.94 4.39 -0.19
N GLY A 222 -11.16 4.46 -1.49
CA GLY A 222 -12.29 3.86 -2.18
C GLY A 222 -12.11 2.36 -2.36
N VAL A 223 -12.98 1.56 -1.78
CA VAL A 223 -12.92 0.10 -1.92
C VAL A 223 -13.89 -0.43 -2.98
N GLU A 224 -13.47 -1.44 -3.72
CA GLU A 224 -14.33 -2.12 -4.68
C GLU A 224 -15.35 -3.04 -3.97
N PRO A 225 -16.60 -3.17 -4.44
CA PRO A 225 -17.65 -3.99 -3.79
C PRO A 225 -17.25 -5.45 -3.54
N TRP A 226 -16.40 -6.03 -4.41
CA TRP A 226 -15.93 -7.40 -4.25
C TRP A 226 -14.94 -7.57 -3.09
N ARG A 227 -14.25 -6.49 -2.65
CA ARG A 227 -13.37 -6.48 -1.48
C ARG A 227 -14.17 -6.52 -0.16
N LEU A 228 -15.45 -6.13 -0.17
CA LEU A 228 -16.35 -6.23 0.97
C LEU A 228 -17.01 -7.62 1.14
N LYS A 229 -16.47 -8.65 0.48
CA LYS A 229 -16.96 -10.04 0.60
C LYS A 229 -16.00 -10.86 1.45
N ARG A 230 -16.53 -11.72 2.34
CA ARG A 230 -15.71 -12.60 3.20
C ARG A 230 -14.66 -13.39 2.43
N ARG A 231 -14.99 -13.86 1.22
CA ARG A 231 -14.07 -14.58 0.34
C ARG A 231 -12.83 -13.76 -0.06
N TYR A 232 -12.93 -12.42 -0.10
CA TYR A 232 -11.78 -11.57 -0.36
C TYR A 232 -10.74 -11.72 0.74
N PHE A 233 -11.15 -11.64 2.02
CA PHE A 233 -10.27 -11.76 3.18
C PHE A 233 -9.57 -13.13 3.24
N LEU A 234 -10.28 -14.21 2.91
CA LEU A 234 -9.70 -15.55 2.83
C LEU A 234 -8.67 -15.64 1.70
N ARG A 235 -8.98 -15.12 0.50
CA ARG A 235 -8.04 -15.10 -0.62
C ARG A 235 -6.81 -14.23 -0.33
N LEU A 236 -7.01 -13.06 0.28
CA LEU A 236 -5.91 -12.17 0.67
C LEU A 236 -4.94 -12.88 1.60
N HIS A 237 -5.45 -13.57 2.63
CA HIS A 237 -4.62 -14.31 3.58
C HIS A 237 -3.93 -15.51 2.94
N TYR A 238 -4.63 -16.25 2.09
CA TYR A 238 -4.00 -17.32 1.33
C TYR A 238 -2.82 -16.81 0.46
N ARG A 239 -3.01 -15.70 -0.28
CA ARG A 239 -1.96 -15.09 -1.09
C ARG A 239 -0.80 -14.56 -0.25
N SER A 240 -1.08 -13.89 0.86
CA SER A 240 -0.06 -13.43 1.80
C SER A 240 0.73 -14.60 2.40
N GLY A 241 0.06 -15.71 2.72
CA GLY A 241 0.72 -16.95 3.13
C GLY A 241 1.62 -17.52 2.04
N MET A 242 1.13 -17.62 0.80
CA MET A 242 1.95 -18.08 -0.34
C MET A 242 3.22 -17.24 -0.52
N ARG A 243 3.09 -15.92 -0.49
CA ARG A 243 4.22 -15.01 -0.58
C ARG A 243 5.22 -15.26 0.54
N ARG A 244 4.75 -15.33 1.80
CA ARG A 244 5.60 -15.63 2.95
C ARG A 244 6.32 -16.95 2.78
N GLY A 245 5.60 -18.01 2.41
CA GLY A 245 6.16 -19.33 2.17
C GLY A 245 7.24 -19.30 1.09
N LYS A 246 6.99 -18.61 -0.01
CA LYS A 246 7.86 -18.56 -1.18
C LYS A 246 9.09 -17.66 -1.00
N LEU A 247 8.93 -16.48 -0.39
CA LEU A 247 9.94 -15.42 -0.42
C LEU A 247 10.59 -15.12 0.93
N GLU A 248 9.92 -15.40 2.05
CA GLU A 248 10.32 -14.84 3.34
C GLU A 248 10.80 -15.88 4.36
N LEU A 249 10.31 -17.12 4.28
CA LEU A 249 10.75 -18.15 5.20
C LEU A 249 12.18 -18.63 4.86
N PRO A 250 13.01 -19.03 5.84
CA PRO A 250 14.30 -19.63 5.58
C PRO A 250 14.13 -21.04 4.99
N ILE A 251 15.22 -21.60 4.47
CA ILE A 251 15.29 -23.02 4.10
C ILE A 251 15.49 -23.82 5.40
N TYR A 252 14.57 -24.76 5.66
CA TYR A 252 14.64 -25.61 6.84
C TYR A 252 15.30 -26.97 6.50
N PRO A 253 16.16 -27.49 7.37
CA PRO A 253 16.90 -28.72 7.09
C PRO A 253 16.04 -29.99 7.20
N ARG A 254 14.96 -29.95 8.00
CA ARG A 254 14.07 -31.10 8.20
C ARG A 254 12.74 -30.88 7.50
N LEU A 255 12.42 -31.74 6.54
CA LEU A 255 11.19 -31.67 5.76
C LEU A 255 10.45 -33.02 5.78
N VAL A 256 9.13 -32.95 5.81
CA VAL A 256 8.20 -34.06 5.59
C VAL A 256 7.37 -33.70 4.35
N PHE A 257 7.46 -34.50 3.30
CA PHE A 257 6.86 -34.23 1.98
C PHE A 257 7.24 -32.85 1.41
N GLY A 258 8.49 -32.42 1.65
CA GLY A 258 8.98 -31.11 1.20
C GLY A 258 8.47 -29.91 2.02
N ILE A 259 7.90 -30.16 3.21
CA ILE A 259 7.31 -29.12 4.08
C ILE A 259 7.92 -29.25 5.48
N PRO A 260 8.30 -28.13 6.13
CA PRO A 260 8.71 -28.17 7.53
C PRO A 260 7.59 -28.72 8.43
N PRO A 261 7.86 -29.69 9.33
CA PRO A 261 6.83 -30.33 10.15
C PRO A 261 5.98 -29.36 10.97
N PHE A 262 6.58 -28.28 11.48
CA PHE A 262 5.85 -27.27 12.26
C PHE A 262 4.75 -26.57 11.45
N MET A 263 4.94 -26.37 10.13
CA MET A 263 3.92 -25.77 9.27
C MET A 263 2.70 -26.67 9.12
N LEU A 264 2.91 -27.99 9.04
CA LEU A 264 1.82 -28.97 9.02
C LEU A 264 1.07 -28.97 10.35
N ALA A 265 1.80 -28.99 11.48
CA ALA A 265 1.21 -28.93 12.81
C ALA A 265 0.42 -27.62 13.03
N GLN A 266 0.95 -26.49 12.58
CA GLN A 266 0.27 -25.19 12.66
C GLN A 266 -1.03 -25.19 11.82
N PHE A 267 -0.96 -25.70 10.59
CA PHE A 267 -2.14 -25.78 9.72
C PHE A 267 -3.24 -26.66 10.32
N THR A 268 -2.90 -27.85 10.83
CA THR A 268 -3.87 -28.76 11.47
C THR A 268 -4.49 -28.12 12.71
N ALA A 269 -3.70 -27.44 13.54
CA ALA A 269 -4.19 -26.71 14.70
C ALA A 269 -5.17 -25.58 14.31
N HIS A 270 -4.87 -24.83 13.24
CA HIS A 270 -5.78 -23.82 12.71
C HIS A 270 -7.07 -24.44 12.14
N CYS A 271 -6.99 -25.56 11.42
CA CYS A 271 -8.16 -26.28 10.94
C CYS A 271 -9.07 -26.70 12.11
N TRP A 272 -8.50 -27.32 13.13
CA TRP A 272 -9.24 -27.74 14.32
C TRP A 272 -9.94 -26.58 15.03
N THR A 273 -9.21 -25.47 15.24
CA THR A 273 -9.76 -24.27 15.88
C THR A 273 -10.88 -23.65 15.04
N THR A 274 -10.73 -23.66 13.70
CA THR A 274 -11.76 -23.14 12.79
C THR A 274 -13.05 -23.96 12.89
N VAL A 275 -12.94 -25.29 12.92
CA VAL A 275 -14.09 -26.19 13.11
C VAL A 275 -14.77 -25.92 14.46
N ARG A 276 -14.00 -25.82 15.55
CA ARG A 276 -14.56 -25.49 16.87
C ARG A 276 -15.30 -24.16 16.89
N PHE A 277 -14.72 -23.14 16.22
CA PHE A 277 -15.36 -21.81 16.13
C PHE A 277 -16.65 -21.87 15.30
N ALA A 278 -16.65 -22.63 14.20
CA ALA A 278 -17.83 -22.83 13.37
C ALA A 278 -18.97 -23.51 14.15
N LEU A 279 -18.67 -24.60 14.87
CA LEU A 279 -19.65 -25.33 15.67
C LEU A 279 -20.24 -24.48 16.83
N ARG A 280 -19.49 -23.50 17.32
CA ARG A 280 -19.92 -22.61 18.43
C ARG A 280 -20.50 -21.29 17.96
N GLY A 281 -20.61 -21.03 16.66
CA GLY A 281 -21.02 -19.72 16.15
C GLY A 281 -20.13 -18.58 16.61
N HIS A 282 -18.81 -18.83 16.80
CA HIS A 282 -17.91 -17.87 17.42
C HIS A 282 -17.74 -16.60 16.55
N PRO A 283 -17.81 -15.39 17.12
CA PRO A 283 -17.75 -14.14 16.37
C PRO A 283 -16.43 -13.92 15.58
N SER A 284 -15.32 -14.51 16.04
CA SER A 284 -14.04 -14.45 15.36
C SER A 284 -13.82 -15.59 14.34
N LEU A 285 -14.85 -16.32 13.93
CA LEU A 285 -14.75 -17.41 12.96
C LEU A 285 -14.07 -16.97 11.66
N LEU A 286 -14.45 -15.83 11.11
CA LEU A 286 -13.82 -15.33 9.88
C LEU A 286 -12.32 -15.10 10.09
N ARG A 287 -11.92 -14.44 11.17
CA ARG A 287 -10.50 -14.17 11.47
C ARG A 287 -9.71 -15.47 11.62
N GLN A 288 -10.30 -16.47 12.29
CA GLN A 288 -9.66 -17.78 12.43
C GLN A 288 -9.56 -18.52 11.08
N ALA A 289 -10.57 -18.47 10.24
CA ALA A 289 -10.54 -19.03 8.89
C ALA A 289 -9.48 -18.35 8.02
N MET A 290 -9.26 -17.04 8.17
CA MET A 290 -8.18 -16.31 7.54
C MET A 290 -6.81 -16.84 7.96
N ASN A 291 -6.58 -17.14 9.25
CA ASN A 291 -5.35 -17.78 9.73
C ASN A 291 -5.13 -19.16 9.10
N THR A 292 -6.20 -19.94 8.96
CA THR A 292 -6.14 -21.26 8.30
C THR A 292 -5.74 -21.14 6.84
N THR A 293 -6.36 -20.21 6.10
CA THR A 293 -5.99 -20.00 4.69
C THR A 293 -4.59 -19.44 4.52
N PHE A 294 -4.11 -18.62 5.45
CA PHE A 294 -2.73 -18.14 5.48
C PHE A 294 -1.74 -19.30 5.68
N ALA A 295 -1.98 -20.18 6.65
CA ALA A 295 -1.13 -21.33 6.91
C ALA A 295 -1.09 -22.31 5.70
N LEU A 296 -2.24 -22.53 5.05
CA LEU A 296 -2.29 -23.31 3.81
C LEU A 296 -1.49 -22.63 2.70
N GLY A 297 -1.66 -21.34 2.52
CA GLY A 297 -0.91 -20.55 1.54
C GLY A 297 0.60 -20.65 1.78
N ALA A 298 1.05 -20.54 3.05
CA ALA A 298 2.46 -20.63 3.41
C ALA A 298 3.06 -21.99 3.03
N ILE A 299 2.33 -23.09 3.26
CA ILE A 299 2.74 -24.44 2.85
C ILE A 299 2.89 -24.51 1.32
N VAL A 300 1.86 -24.05 0.58
CA VAL A 300 1.89 -24.08 -0.89
C VAL A 300 3.03 -23.23 -1.43
N GLY A 301 3.21 -22.02 -0.90
CA GLY A 301 4.30 -21.12 -1.30
C GLY A 301 5.69 -21.71 -0.99
N TYR A 302 5.85 -22.36 0.16
CA TYR A 302 7.12 -22.99 0.53
C TYR A 302 7.53 -24.12 -0.43
N ARG A 303 6.57 -24.89 -0.94
CA ARG A 303 6.82 -25.92 -1.96
C ARG A 303 7.11 -25.40 -3.35
N GLN A 304 6.81 -24.13 -3.64
CA GLN A 304 7.01 -23.49 -4.95
C GLN A 304 8.32 -22.67 -5.02
N ARG A 305 9.23 -22.92 -4.11
CA ARG A 305 10.57 -22.28 -4.10
C ARG A 305 11.47 -22.79 -5.19
#